data_7ddd84ed1601491c3f9d9b66cb654d90
#
_entry.id   7ddd84ed1601491c3f9d9b66cb654d90
#
_cell.length_a   1.000
_cell.length_b   1.000
_cell.length_c   1.000
_cell.angle_alpha   90.00
_cell.angle_beta   90.00
_cell.angle_gamma   90.00
#
_symmetry.space_group_name_H-M   'P 1'
#
loop_
_entity.id
_entity.type
_entity.pdbx_description
1 polymer ?
#
loop_
_entity_poly.entity_id
_entity_poly.type
_entity_poly.pdbx_seq_one_letter_code
_entity_poly.pdbx_strand_id
1 'polypeptide(L)'
;APFERFALAGLSMGGYVALEIMRQAAQRVDRLALLDTSARSDTPKQLEKREGLISLAQRGRFIGVTQALLPLLIHRARLSDEKLVTTVRNMAANIGHDAFIRQERAIMSRADNLPLLRTVTCPALILCGRQDALTPLERHDEMARAIPGARLSVIENCGHLSTLEQPREVSAALEVWLSA
;
A
#
# COMPACT_ATOMS: atom_id res chain seq x y z
N ALA A 1 -4.35 -11.15 16.87
CA ALA A 1 -5.13 -12.14 16.11
C ALA A 1 -5.37 -13.36 17.00
N PRO A 2 -6.54 -14.05 16.89
CA PRO A 2 -6.86 -15.24 17.68
C PRO A 2 -6.04 -16.46 17.26
N PHE A 3 -5.37 -16.40 16.10
CA PHE A 3 -4.55 -17.47 15.56
C PHE A 3 -3.09 -17.31 15.98
N GLU A 4 -2.41 -18.42 16.22
CA GLU A 4 -0.98 -18.44 16.55
C GLU A 4 -0.15 -17.94 15.38
N ARG A 5 -0.47 -18.41 14.17
CA ARG A 5 0.15 -18.00 12.90
C ARG A 5 -0.90 -17.63 11.85
N PHE A 6 -0.53 -16.80 10.88
CA PHE A 6 -1.45 -16.31 9.83
C PHE A 6 -0.70 -15.85 8.57
N ALA A 7 -1.39 -15.87 7.43
CA ALA A 7 -0.98 -15.17 6.23
C ALA A 7 -1.29 -13.68 6.37
N LEU A 8 -0.34 -12.82 6.02
CA LEU A 8 -0.44 -11.36 6.19
C LEU A 8 -0.35 -10.68 4.83
N ALA A 9 -1.40 -9.94 4.46
CA ALA A 9 -1.40 -9.12 3.26
C ALA A 9 -1.67 -7.65 3.62
N GLY A 10 -0.94 -6.73 2.99
CA GLY A 10 -1.12 -5.30 3.21
C GLY A 10 -0.98 -4.50 1.93
N LEU A 11 -1.99 -3.65 1.65
CA LEU A 11 -1.98 -2.72 0.53
C LEU A 11 -1.64 -1.31 1.01
N SER A 12 -0.75 -0.62 0.29
CA SER A 12 -0.36 0.78 0.55
C SER A 12 0.06 0.98 2.02
N MET A 13 -0.64 1.79 2.81
CA MET A 13 -0.40 1.93 4.25
C MET A 13 -0.51 0.59 5.00
N GLY A 14 -1.38 -0.33 4.55
CA GLY A 14 -1.46 -1.69 5.10
C GLY A 14 -0.15 -2.46 4.94
N GLY A 15 0.63 -2.19 3.88
CA GLY A 15 1.98 -2.71 3.70
C GLY A 15 2.97 -2.18 4.74
N TYR A 16 2.88 -0.90 5.12
CA TYR A 16 3.69 -0.33 6.21
C TYR A 16 3.38 -1.00 7.55
N VAL A 17 2.08 -1.24 7.81
CA VAL A 17 1.64 -1.99 9.01
C VAL A 17 2.14 -3.43 8.96
N ALA A 18 2.06 -4.09 7.80
CA ALA A 18 2.57 -5.45 7.63
C ALA A 18 4.08 -5.55 7.91
N LEU A 19 4.87 -4.60 7.43
CA LEU A 19 6.31 -4.55 7.71
C LEU A 19 6.59 -4.30 9.20
N GLU A 20 5.79 -3.48 9.87
CA GLU A 20 5.90 -3.29 11.31
C GLU A 20 5.54 -4.55 12.10
N ILE A 21 4.52 -5.30 11.67
CA ILE A 21 4.20 -6.63 12.24
C ILE A 21 5.36 -7.60 12.02
N MET A 22 5.98 -7.62 10.83
CA MET A 22 7.17 -8.42 10.57
C MET A 22 8.33 -8.07 11.50
N ARG A 23 8.51 -6.79 11.82
CA ARG A 23 9.55 -6.35 12.75
C ARG A 23 9.30 -6.81 14.18
N GLN A 24 8.03 -6.86 14.61
CA GLN A 24 7.66 -7.19 16.00
C GLN A 24 7.37 -8.69 16.21
N ALA A 25 6.88 -9.40 15.19
CA ALA A 25 6.31 -10.71 15.35
C ALA A 25 6.42 -11.59 14.09
N ALA A 26 7.57 -11.56 13.41
CA ALA A 26 7.80 -12.33 12.16
C ALA A 26 7.47 -13.82 12.31
N GLN A 27 7.73 -14.39 13.51
CA GLN A 27 7.46 -15.82 13.81
C GLN A 27 5.96 -16.19 13.72
N ARG A 28 5.07 -15.21 13.71
CA ARG A 28 3.62 -15.42 13.56
C ARG A 28 3.14 -15.32 12.11
N VAL A 29 4.00 -14.91 11.19
CA VAL A 29 3.64 -14.69 9.79
C VAL A 29 4.06 -15.89 8.96
N ASP A 30 3.08 -16.65 8.47
CA ASP A 30 3.32 -17.81 7.60
C ASP A 30 3.68 -17.39 6.17
N ARG A 31 3.08 -16.30 5.70
CA ARG A 31 3.23 -15.78 4.34
C ARG A 31 3.04 -14.26 4.36
N LEU A 32 3.80 -13.54 3.55
CA LEU A 32 3.72 -12.09 3.44
C LEU A 32 3.33 -11.65 2.03
N ALA A 33 2.31 -10.80 1.89
CA ALA A 33 2.01 -10.13 0.63
C ALA A 33 2.02 -8.60 0.82
N LEU A 34 2.84 -7.92 0.02
CA LEU A 34 2.98 -6.46 0.01
C LEU A 34 2.46 -5.93 -1.33
N LEU A 35 1.33 -5.21 -1.29
CA LEU A 35 0.61 -4.74 -2.47
C LEU A 35 0.69 -3.21 -2.53
N ASP A 36 1.05 -2.67 -3.70
CA ASP A 36 1.05 -1.22 -3.98
C ASP A 36 1.65 -0.40 -2.81
N THR A 37 2.85 -0.76 -2.37
CA THR A 37 3.47 -0.21 -1.16
C THR A 37 4.99 -0.01 -1.32
N SER A 38 5.67 0.42 -0.25
CA SER A 38 7.12 0.62 -0.22
C SER A 38 7.69 0.23 1.14
N ALA A 39 8.92 -0.25 1.17
CA ALA A 39 9.64 -0.49 2.42
C ALA A 39 10.40 0.75 2.92
N ARG A 40 10.52 1.80 2.11
CA ARG A 40 11.26 3.01 2.49
C ARG A 40 10.45 3.92 3.41
N SER A 41 11.14 4.63 4.29
CA SER A 41 10.60 5.82 4.97
C SER A 41 10.34 6.94 3.99
N ASP A 42 9.59 7.96 4.41
CA ASP A 42 9.38 9.17 3.61
C ASP A 42 10.67 9.97 3.44
N THR A 43 10.86 10.51 2.25
CA THR A 43 11.87 11.53 1.99
C THR A 43 11.49 12.87 2.67
N PRO A 44 12.45 13.80 2.90
CA PRO A 44 12.12 15.12 3.46
C PRO A 44 11.00 15.84 2.70
N LYS A 45 10.99 15.77 1.38
CA LYS A 45 9.94 16.37 0.54
C LYS A 45 8.56 15.70 0.74
N GLN A 46 8.53 14.39 0.98
CA GLN A 46 7.28 13.69 1.28
C GLN A 46 6.77 14.04 2.67
N LEU A 47 7.65 14.17 3.66
CA LEU A 47 7.30 14.62 5.01
C LEU A 47 6.69 16.02 4.97
N GLU A 48 7.34 16.98 4.31
CA GLU A 48 6.82 18.34 4.14
C GLU A 48 5.42 18.36 3.49
N LYS A 49 5.21 17.56 2.44
CA LYS A 49 3.90 17.42 1.79
C LYS A 49 2.84 16.91 2.76
N ARG A 50 3.17 15.91 3.59
CA ARG A 50 2.22 15.34 4.56
C ARG A 50 1.90 16.32 5.68
N GLU A 51 2.88 17.07 6.17
CA GLU A 51 2.66 18.14 7.15
C GLU A 51 1.71 19.21 6.60
N GLY A 52 1.89 19.58 5.33
CA GLY A 52 0.97 20.48 4.63
C GLY A 52 -0.47 19.94 4.57
N LEU A 53 -0.64 18.66 4.26
CA LEU A 53 -1.96 18.00 4.23
C LEU A 53 -2.60 17.95 5.62
N ILE A 54 -1.83 17.63 6.66
CA ILE A 54 -2.30 17.63 8.06
C ILE A 54 -2.75 19.05 8.44
N SER A 55 -1.94 20.07 8.14
CA SER A 55 -2.27 21.47 8.43
C SER A 55 -3.57 21.92 7.74
N LEU A 56 -3.77 21.55 6.48
CA LEU A 56 -5.01 21.83 5.75
C LEU A 56 -6.21 21.13 6.39
N ALA A 57 -6.05 19.86 6.74
CA ALA A 57 -7.10 19.12 7.42
C ALA A 57 -7.48 19.76 8.76
N GLN A 58 -6.50 20.11 9.60
CA GLN A 58 -6.73 20.78 10.90
C GLN A 58 -7.48 22.11 10.81
N ARG A 59 -7.37 22.80 9.67
CA ARG A 59 -8.11 24.04 9.38
C ARG A 59 -9.50 23.79 8.81
N GLY A 60 -10.03 22.56 8.93
CA GLY A 60 -11.35 22.20 8.41
C GLY A 60 -11.45 22.11 6.88
N ARG A 61 -10.31 22.05 6.19
CA ARG A 61 -10.24 21.93 4.73
C ARG A 61 -9.97 20.50 4.25
N PHE A 62 -10.44 19.51 5.00
CA PHE A 62 -10.38 18.12 4.58
C PHE A 62 -11.47 17.84 3.54
N ILE A 63 -11.06 17.61 2.31
CA ILE A 63 -11.98 17.38 1.17
C ILE A 63 -11.96 15.93 0.71
N GLY A 64 -11.20 15.05 1.41
CA GLY A 64 -11.01 13.66 0.97
C GLY A 64 -10.23 13.56 -0.35
N VAL A 65 -10.62 12.63 -1.22
CA VAL A 65 -9.99 12.46 -2.53
C VAL A 65 -10.59 13.45 -3.54
N THR A 66 -9.79 14.45 -3.90
CA THR A 66 -10.13 15.44 -4.93
C THR A 66 -9.91 14.87 -6.34
N GLN A 67 -10.46 15.58 -7.34
CA GLN A 67 -10.22 15.25 -8.75
C GLN A 67 -8.71 15.23 -9.10
N ALA A 68 -7.92 16.10 -8.47
CA ALA A 68 -6.47 16.17 -8.69
C ALA A 68 -5.70 14.98 -8.10
N LEU A 69 -6.24 14.29 -7.09
CA LEU A 69 -5.62 13.12 -6.48
C LEU A 69 -5.96 11.79 -7.19
N LEU A 70 -7.08 11.71 -7.88
CA LEU A 70 -7.52 10.48 -8.55
C LEU A 70 -6.47 9.89 -9.50
N PRO A 71 -5.77 10.67 -10.35
CA PRO A 71 -4.74 10.11 -11.24
C PRO A 71 -3.52 9.53 -10.52
N LEU A 72 -3.35 9.79 -9.22
CA LEU A 72 -2.33 9.18 -8.39
C LEU A 72 -2.78 7.84 -7.79
N LEU A 73 -4.11 7.66 -7.66
CA LEU A 73 -4.73 6.52 -6.98
C LEU A 73 -5.18 5.43 -7.96
N ILE A 74 -5.63 5.81 -9.15
CA ILE A 74 -6.12 4.86 -10.16
C ILE A 74 -5.52 5.15 -11.53
N HIS A 75 -5.50 4.15 -12.38
CA HIS A 75 -5.02 4.26 -13.75
C HIS A 75 -5.80 5.33 -14.53
N ARG A 76 -5.10 6.11 -15.35
CA ARG A 76 -5.70 7.24 -16.09
C ARG A 76 -6.89 6.83 -16.97
N ALA A 77 -6.86 5.66 -17.60
CA ALA A 77 -7.96 5.15 -18.41
C ALA A 77 -9.23 4.83 -17.58
N ARG A 78 -9.14 4.78 -16.25
CA ARG A 78 -10.26 4.49 -15.35
C ARG A 78 -10.84 5.74 -14.68
N LEU A 79 -10.35 6.94 -15.03
CA LEU A 79 -10.85 8.21 -14.45
C LEU A 79 -12.29 8.54 -14.83
N SER A 80 -12.81 7.96 -15.92
CA SER A 80 -14.21 8.05 -16.33
C SER A 80 -15.10 6.91 -15.81
N ASP A 81 -14.55 5.95 -15.06
CA ASP A 81 -15.33 4.90 -14.40
C ASP A 81 -15.97 5.48 -13.13
N GLU A 82 -17.20 5.96 -13.27
CA GLU A 82 -17.92 6.63 -12.19
C GLU A 82 -18.09 5.75 -10.95
N LYS A 83 -18.27 4.43 -11.13
CA LYS A 83 -18.43 3.49 -10.02
C LYS A 83 -17.12 3.37 -9.21
N LEU A 84 -16.00 3.22 -9.89
CA LEU A 84 -14.67 3.16 -9.25
C LEU A 84 -14.35 4.47 -8.56
N VAL A 85 -14.51 5.61 -9.25
CA VAL A 85 -14.25 6.94 -8.71
C VAL A 85 -15.10 7.24 -7.48
N THR A 86 -16.40 6.90 -7.52
CA THR A 86 -17.30 7.05 -6.38
C THR A 86 -16.88 6.17 -5.21
N THR A 87 -16.48 4.92 -5.46
CA THR A 87 -15.98 4.02 -4.43
C THR A 87 -14.76 4.61 -3.73
N VAL A 88 -13.76 5.07 -4.49
CA VAL A 88 -12.53 5.67 -3.93
C VAL A 88 -12.82 6.91 -3.09
N ARG A 89 -13.72 7.77 -3.56
CA ARG A 89 -14.14 8.97 -2.82
C ARG A 89 -14.87 8.63 -1.53
N ASN A 90 -15.80 7.67 -1.59
CA ASN A 90 -16.56 7.23 -0.41
C ASN A 90 -15.65 6.59 0.64
N MET A 91 -14.65 5.80 0.25
CA MET A 91 -13.66 5.25 1.18
C MET A 91 -12.94 6.35 1.94
N ALA A 92 -12.48 7.40 1.25
CA ALA A 92 -11.81 8.53 1.89
C ALA A 92 -12.76 9.35 2.79
N ALA A 93 -14.00 9.58 2.35
CA ALA A 93 -15.01 10.26 3.14
C ALA A 93 -15.36 9.52 4.42
N ASN A 94 -15.49 8.18 4.34
CA ASN A 94 -15.80 7.33 5.50
C ASN A 94 -14.67 7.28 6.53
N ILE A 95 -13.41 7.41 6.10
CA ILE A 95 -12.26 7.53 7.00
C ILE A 95 -12.37 8.79 7.85
N GLY A 96 -12.72 9.90 7.22
CA GLY A 96 -12.92 11.18 7.88
C GLY A 96 -11.62 11.88 8.30
N HIS A 97 -11.79 13.09 8.75
CA HIS A 97 -10.72 14.04 9.06
C HIS A 97 -9.74 13.56 10.15
N ASP A 98 -10.26 13.14 11.31
CA ASP A 98 -9.40 12.79 12.46
C ASP A 98 -8.57 11.52 12.20
N ALA A 99 -9.19 10.52 11.55
CA ALA A 99 -8.47 9.31 11.18
C ALA A 99 -7.43 9.58 10.11
N PHE A 100 -7.72 10.44 9.14
CA PHE A 100 -6.74 10.88 8.14
C PHE A 100 -5.49 11.48 8.80
N ILE A 101 -5.64 12.40 9.75
CA ILE A 101 -4.50 13.00 10.46
C ILE A 101 -3.69 11.94 11.21
N ARG A 102 -4.36 10.98 11.91
CA ARG A 102 -3.66 9.89 12.60
C ARG A 102 -2.90 9.00 11.62
N GLN A 103 -3.48 8.69 10.46
CA GLN A 103 -2.84 7.88 9.42
C GLN A 103 -1.63 8.59 8.82
N GLU A 104 -1.74 9.86 8.47
CA GLU A 104 -0.60 10.65 7.96
C GLU A 104 0.57 10.65 8.97
N ARG A 105 0.30 10.88 10.26
CA ARG A 105 1.32 10.82 11.31
C ARG A 105 1.97 9.45 11.44
N ALA A 106 1.17 8.38 11.37
CA ALA A 106 1.68 7.01 11.41
C ALA A 106 2.57 6.70 10.18
N ILE A 107 2.17 7.18 9.00
CA ILE A 107 2.98 7.04 7.79
C ILE A 107 4.32 7.78 7.92
N MET A 108 4.31 9.01 8.45
CA MET A 108 5.51 9.84 8.64
C MET A 108 6.50 9.22 9.63
N SER A 109 5.98 8.52 10.65
CA SER A 109 6.81 7.90 11.71
C SER A 109 7.37 6.54 11.33
N ARG A 110 7.04 5.98 10.16
CA ARG A 110 7.50 4.65 9.77
C ARG A 110 9.01 4.60 9.56
N ALA A 111 9.62 3.53 10.00
CA ALA A 111 11.04 3.26 9.77
C ALA A 111 11.31 2.92 8.29
N ASP A 112 12.57 3.05 7.87
CA ASP A 112 13.06 2.39 6.65
C ASP A 112 13.19 0.88 6.93
N ASN A 113 12.38 0.09 6.24
CA ASN A 113 12.30 -1.36 6.42
C ASN A 113 13.06 -2.16 5.34
N LEU A 114 13.86 -1.52 4.47
CA LEU A 114 14.70 -2.24 3.50
C LEU A 114 15.66 -3.24 4.16
N PRO A 115 16.34 -2.91 5.28
CA PRO A 115 17.16 -3.89 5.98
C PRO A 115 16.37 -5.09 6.51
N LEU A 116 15.13 -4.87 6.99
CA LEU A 116 14.25 -5.92 7.48
C LEU A 116 13.87 -6.93 6.39
N LEU A 117 13.70 -6.49 5.15
CA LEU A 117 13.28 -7.37 4.04
C LEU A 117 14.24 -8.56 3.84
N ARG A 118 15.53 -8.37 4.09
CA ARG A 118 16.55 -9.42 3.96
C ARG A 118 16.40 -10.55 4.99
N THR A 119 15.66 -10.30 6.07
CA THR A 119 15.41 -11.27 7.14
C THR A 119 14.09 -12.01 6.97
N VAL A 120 13.30 -11.69 5.94
CA VAL A 120 12.04 -12.38 5.65
C VAL A 120 12.36 -13.78 5.12
N THR A 121 11.86 -14.80 5.80
CA THR A 121 12.08 -16.22 5.47
C THR A 121 10.81 -16.93 5.01
N CYS A 122 9.65 -16.34 5.20
CA CYS A 122 8.38 -16.89 4.73
C CYS A 122 8.15 -16.59 3.23
N PRO A 123 7.31 -17.38 2.53
CA PRO A 123 6.92 -17.09 1.15
C PRO A 123 6.36 -15.67 1.02
N ALA A 124 6.91 -14.89 0.09
CA ALA A 124 6.54 -13.48 -0.07
C ALA A 124 6.05 -13.18 -1.49
N LEU A 125 4.95 -12.44 -1.58
CA LEU A 125 4.43 -11.83 -2.80
C LEU A 125 4.60 -10.33 -2.74
N ILE A 126 5.23 -9.75 -3.75
CA ILE A 126 5.22 -8.32 -4.04
C ILE A 126 4.31 -8.10 -5.24
N LEU A 127 3.32 -7.24 -5.11
CA LEU A 127 2.36 -6.97 -6.19
C LEU A 127 2.18 -5.48 -6.37
N CYS A 128 2.10 -5.02 -7.62
CA CYS A 128 1.80 -3.62 -7.92
C CYS A 128 1.10 -3.44 -9.25
N GLY A 129 0.35 -2.34 -9.39
CA GLY A 129 -0.05 -1.82 -10.67
C GLY A 129 1.15 -1.25 -11.44
N ARG A 130 1.26 -1.54 -12.75
CA ARG A 130 2.37 -1.02 -13.56
C ARG A 130 2.42 0.50 -13.59
N GLN A 131 1.28 1.15 -13.52
CA GLN A 131 1.15 2.60 -13.55
C GLN A 131 0.86 3.21 -12.16
N ASP A 132 1.28 2.53 -11.09
CA ASP A 132 1.19 3.09 -9.74
C ASP A 132 2.05 4.36 -9.63
N ALA A 133 1.41 5.49 -9.46
CA ALA A 133 2.06 6.80 -9.37
C ALA A 133 2.47 7.19 -7.94
N LEU A 134 1.96 6.50 -6.92
CA LEU A 134 2.32 6.74 -5.51
C LEU A 134 3.50 5.91 -5.07
N THR A 135 3.49 4.63 -5.41
CA THR A 135 4.58 3.69 -5.13
C THR A 135 4.99 3.01 -6.44
N PRO A 136 5.81 3.69 -7.27
CA PRO A 136 6.18 3.21 -8.60
C PRO A 136 6.84 1.82 -8.60
N LEU A 137 6.79 1.14 -9.75
CA LEU A 137 7.29 -0.23 -9.94
C LEU A 137 8.71 -0.43 -9.38
N GLU A 138 9.58 0.57 -9.45
CA GLU A 138 10.95 0.51 -8.94
C GLU A 138 11.00 0.23 -7.42
N ARG A 139 9.98 0.67 -6.66
CA ARG A 139 9.87 0.37 -5.22
C ARG A 139 9.53 -1.10 -4.97
N HIS A 140 8.73 -1.67 -5.85
CA HIS A 140 8.34 -3.09 -5.78
C HIS A 140 9.47 -4.01 -6.25
N ASP A 141 10.17 -3.64 -7.33
CA ASP A 141 11.40 -4.30 -7.76
C ASP A 141 12.46 -4.32 -6.64
N GLU A 142 12.62 -3.20 -5.95
CA GLU A 142 13.55 -3.08 -4.83
C GLU A 142 13.20 -4.04 -3.70
N MET A 143 11.91 -4.10 -3.31
CA MET A 143 11.43 -5.03 -2.28
C MET A 143 11.58 -6.49 -2.71
N ALA A 144 11.21 -6.81 -3.95
CA ALA A 144 11.32 -8.17 -4.48
C ALA A 144 12.76 -8.67 -4.52
N ARG A 145 13.72 -7.81 -4.88
CA ARG A 145 15.16 -8.17 -4.84
C ARG A 145 15.72 -8.29 -3.42
N ALA A 146 15.14 -7.57 -2.46
CA ALA A 146 15.61 -7.58 -1.08
C ALA A 146 15.12 -8.80 -0.28
N ILE A 147 13.96 -9.37 -0.62
CA ILE A 147 13.39 -10.55 0.05
C ILE A 147 13.85 -11.83 -0.69
N PRO A 148 14.57 -12.75 -0.02
CA PRO A 148 14.98 -14.01 -0.64
C PRO A 148 13.78 -14.83 -1.13
N GLY A 149 13.76 -15.18 -2.42
CA GLY A 149 12.69 -16.00 -3.00
C GLY A 149 11.34 -15.30 -3.20
N ALA A 150 11.26 -13.97 -3.02
CA ALA A 150 10.01 -13.25 -3.26
C ALA A 150 9.58 -13.32 -4.73
N ARG A 151 8.27 -13.47 -4.94
CA ARG A 151 7.65 -13.38 -6.25
C ARG A 151 7.17 -11.95 -6.50
N LEU A 152 7.52 -11.35 -7.64
CA LEU A 152 6.96 -10.09 -8.12
C LEU A 152 5.82 -10.36 -9.11
N SER A 153 4.66 -9.75 -8.88
CA SER A 153 3.51 -9.75 -9.78
C SER A 153 3.19 -8.31 -10.17
N VAL A 154 3.30 -7.99 -11.46
CA VAL A 154 2.99 -6.66 -12.00
C VAL A 154 1.69 -6.74 -12.75
N ILE A 155 0.71 -5.94 -12.36
CA ILE A 155 -0.63 -5.90 -12.95
C ILE A 155 -0.67 -4.80 -14.00
N GLU A 156 -0.95 -5.18 -15.23
CA GLU A 156 -0.99 -4.25 -16.37
C GLU A 156 -2.25 -3.38 -16.34
N ASN A 157 -2.17 -2.16 -16.90
CA ASN A 157 -3.27 -1.20 -16.96
C ASN A 157 -3.90 -0.94 -15.59
N CYS A 158 -3.06 -0.75 -14.58
CA CYS A 158 -3.44 -0.68 -13.18
C CYS A 158 -2.62 0.39 -12.46
N GLY A 159 -3.28 1.22 -11.66
CA GLY A 159 -2.68 2.22 -10.79
C GLY A 159 -2.41 1.67 -9.38
N HIS A 160 -2.54 2.55 -8.38
CA HIS A 160 -2.22 2.27 -6.98
C HIS A 160 -3.26 1.42 -6.25
N LEU A 161 -4.52 1.43 -6.67
CA LEU A 161 -5.58 0.66 -6.01
C LEU A 161 -5.85 -0.63 -6.79
N SER A 162 -4.83 -1.48 -6.92
CA SER A 162 -4.87 -2.68 -7.76
C SER A 162 -6.04 -3.61 -7.43
N THR A 163 -6.37 -3.76 -6.17
CA THR A 163 -7.49 -4.59 -5.69
C THR A 163 -8.88 -4.10 -6.17
N LEU A 164 -9.02 -2.80 -6.45
CA LEU A 164 -10.25 -2.21 -6.99
C LEU A 164 -10.25 -2.15 -8.52
N GLU A 165 -9.06 -1.94 -9.10
CA GLU A 165 -8.93 -1.75 -10.54
C GLU A 165 -8.91 -3.07 -11.32
N GLN A 166 -8.20 -4.06 -10.82
CA GLN A 166 -7.97 -5.37 -11.45
C GLN A 166 -8.18 -6.51 -10.43
N PRO A 167 -9.39 -6.65 -9.85
CA PRO A 167 -9.64 -7.59 -8.75
C PRO A 167 -9.43 -9.06 -9.13
N ARG A 168 -9.64 -9.43 -10.40
CA ARG A 168 -9.47 -10.81 -10.86
C ARG A 168 -8.00 -11.20 -10.89
N GLU A 169 -7.15 -10.35 -11.44
CA GLU A 169 -5.71 -10.53 -11.57
C GLU A 169 -5.05 -10.55 -10.18
N VAL A 170 -5.48 -9.64 -9.30
CA VAL A 170 -5.00 -9.59 -7.92
C VAL A 170 -5.42 -10.85 -7.15
N SER A 171 -6.68 -11.28 -7.27
CA SER A 171 -7.15 -12.51 -6.62
C SER A 171 -6.38 -13.74 -7.10
N ALA A 172 -6.16 -13.88 -8.41
CA ALA A 172 -5.38 -14.99 -8.97
C ALA A 172 -3.93 -15.00 -8.43
N ALA A 173 -3.29 -13.83 -8.30
CA ALA A 173 -1.95 -13.73 -7.74
C ALA A 173 -1.91 -14.12 -6.24
N LEU A 174 -2.94 -13.72 -5.48
CA LEU A 174 -3.09 -14.08 -4.06
C LEU A 174 -3.39 -15.55 -3.87
N GLU A 175 -4.22 -16.17 -4.73
CA GLU A 175 -4.50 -17.62 -4.69
C GLU A 175 -3.23 -18.44 -4.89
N VAL A 176 -2.41 -18.09 -5.89
CA VAL A 176 -1.12 -18.75 -6.11
C VAL A 176 -0.19 -18.59 -4.90
N TRP A 177 -0.12 -17.38 -4.33
CA TRP A 177 0.70 -17.10 -3.15
C TRP A 177 0.21 -17.88 -1.91
N LEU A 178 -1.10 -18.04 -1.72
CA LEU A 178 -1.66 -18.82 -0.61
C LEU A 178 -1.39 -20.33 -0.75
N SER A 179 -1.22 -20.82 -1.97
CA SER A 179 -1.02 -22.23 -2.28
C SER A 179 0.47 -22.66 -2.36
N ALA A 180 1.40 -21.68 -2.39
CA ALA A 180 2.85 -21.94 -2.51
C ALA A 180 3.51 -22.38 -1.15
#